data_fbc7323f52b871eae23129d2031acf56
#
_entry.id   fbc7323f52b871eae23129d2031acf56
#
_cell.length_a   1.000
_cell.length_b   1.000
_cell.length_c   1.000
_cell.angle_alpha   90.00
_cell.angle_beta   90.00
_cell.angle_gamma   90.00
#
_symmetry.space_group_name_H-M   'P 1'
#
loop_
_entity.id
_entity.type
_entity.pdbx_description
1 polymer ?
#
loop_
_entity_poly.entity_id
_entity_poly.type
_entity_poly.pdbx_seq_one_letter_code
_entity_poly.pdbx_strand_id
1 'polypeptide(L)'
;MGKVEFADHFVPHTNIQHVVFDFDGTLSLIREGWPEVMLPMFEELLPPAKGDDAASVRAMLLDDIMILNGRQTIFQMMKFAERVTERGGQPLDPLEYKHEYLRRLEVRIQSRVERLANGDSEPVEFLLHGSIALLDNLRERGWNLYLASGTDEPFVKREAELLGLGRYFDERVYGAQDDYMSFSKKQVIERILRENEVEGDRLLVVGDGYVEIENGKDAGGLAVAVASDEANNGLGQFDEWKRNRLLGVGADIVIPDYRDAAVLVDVIEGK
;
A
#
# COMPACT_ATOMS: atom_id res chain seq x y z
N MET A 1 20.28 16.10 -1.01
CA MET A 1 19.68 14.79 -0.89
C MET A 1 18.42 14.97 -0.05
N GLY A 2 17.25 14.59 -0.55
CA GLY A 2 16.03 14.56 0.25
C GLY A 2 16.21 13.66 1.47
N LYS A 3 15.18 13.50 2.27
CA LYS A 3 15.21 12.63 3.46
C LYS A 3 15.17 11.16 3.03
N VAL A 4 16.29 10.60 2.55
CA VAL A 4 16.46 9.15 2.35
C VAL A 4 17.16 8.60 3.57
N GLU A 5 16.58 7.63 4.23
CA GLU A 5 17.15 6.95 5.39
C GLU A 5 17.54 5.52 5.02
N PHE A 6 18.74 5.12 5.38
CA PHE A 6 19.26 3.77 5.17
C PHE A 6 19.30 3.04 6.50
N ALA A 7 18.82 1.81 6.51
CA ALA A 7 18.99 0.95 7.67
C ALA A 7 20.45 0.52 7.82
N ASP A 8 20.91 0.22 9.05
CA ASP A 8 22.29 -0.19 9.32
C ASP A 8 22.70 -1.47 8.55
N HIS A 9 21.73 -2.29 8.18
CA HIS A 9 21.95 -3.54 7.44
C HIS A 9 21.84 -3.38 5.92
N PHE A 10 21.59 -2.17 5.41
CA PHE A 10 21.46 -1.95 3.98
C PHE A 10 22.73 -2.32 3.21
N VAL A 11 22.57 -3.11 2.16
CA VAL A 11 23.62 -3.44 1.20
C VAL A 11 23.04 -3.25 -0.21
N PRO A 12 23.73 -2.57 -1.12
CA PRO A 12 23.30 -2.41 -2.51
C PRO A 12 23.10 -3.76 -3.23
N HIS A 13 22.07 -3.82 -4.07
CA HIS A 13 21.77 -4.97 -4.93
C HIS A 13 21.97 -4.58 -6.40
N THR A 14 23.13 -4.92 -6.96
CA THR A 14 23.53 -4.51 -8.32
C THR A 14 22.80 -5.25 -9.43
N ASN A 15 22.00 -6.26 -9.11
CA ASN A 15 21.37 -7.17 -10.07
C ASN A 15 19.83 -7.08 -10.08
N ILE A 16 19.24 -6.02 -9.54
CA ILE A 16 17.78 -5.86 -9.54
C ILE A 16 17.23 -5.90 -10.96
N GLN A 17 16.17 -6.68 -11.17
CA GLN A 17 15.48 -6.83 -12.45
C GLN A 17 13.96 -6.79 -12.33
N HIS A 18 13.42 -7.05 -11.13
CA HIS A 18 11.99 -7.14 -10.86
C HIS A 18 11.62 -6.23 -9.70
N VAL A 19 10.64 -5.35 -9.90
CA VAL A 19 10.18 -4.40 -8.88
C VAL A 19 8.70 -4.60 -8.63
N VAL A 20 8.34 -4.91 -7.40
CA VAL A 20 6.95 -5.03 -6.97
C VAL A 20 6.57 -3.80 -6.18
N PHE A 21 5.59 -3.06 -6.68
CA PHE A 21 5.02 -1.91 -6.03
C PHE A 21 3.71 -2.27 -5.33
N ASP A 22 3.49 -1.73 -4.15
CA ASP A 22 2.14 -1.51 -3.64
C ASP A 22 1.49 -0.33 -4.39
N PHE A 23 0.19 -0.13 -4.17
CA PHE A 23 -0.58 0.88 -4.89
C PHE A 23 -0.98 2.05 -4.01
N ASP A 24 -1.90 1.82 -3.07
CA ASP A 24 -2.47 2.86 -2.21
C ASP A 24 -1.44 3.36 -1.20
N GLY A 25 -1.23 4.68 -1.11
CA GLY A 25 -0.19 5.28 -0.25
C GLY A 25 1.25 5.14 -0.77
N THR A 26 1.45 4.32 -1.80
CA THR A 26 2.76 4.06 -2.44
C THR A 26 2.91 4.78 -3.78
N LEU A 27 1.97 4.58 -4.71
CA LEU A 27 1.91 5.27 -5.99
C LEU A 27 0.68 6.16 -6.08
N SER A 28 -0.48 5.65 -5.64
CA SER A 28 -1.79 6.30 -5.74
C SER A 28 -2.20 6.97 -4.43
N LEU A 29 -2.74 8.18 -4.53
CA LEU A 29 -3.38 8.94 -3.46
C LEU A 29 -4.89 9.10 -3.69
N ILE A 30 -5.48 8.36 -4.65
CA ILE A 30 -6.93 8.43 -4.90
C ILE A 30 -7.71 8.09 -3.63
N ARG A 31 -7.23 7.12 -2.86
CA ARG A 31 -7.85 6.62 -1.63
C ARG A 31 -7.35 7.28 -0.34
N GLU A 32 -6.53 8.32 -0.45
CA GLU A 32 -6.05 9.07 0.72
C GLU A 32 -7.22 9.43 1.65
N GLY A 33 -7.03 9.23 2.96
CA GLY A 33 -8.05 9.41 4.00
C GLY A 33 -9.00 8.21 4.15
N TRP A 34 -8.68 7.03 3.62
CA TRP A 34 -9.46 5.80 3.79
C TRP A 34 -9.75 5.40 5.25
N PRO A 35 -8.84 5.63 6.24
CA PRO A 35 -9.15 5.32 7.64
C PRO A 35 -10.29 6.18 8.20
N GLU A 36 -10.47 7.40 7.67
CA GLU A 36 -11.56 8.32 8.04
C GLU A 36 -12.93 7.85 7.54
N VAL A 37 -12.97 6.82 6.69
CA VAL A 37 -14.19 6.13 6.27
C VAL A 37 -14.41 4.86 7.08
N MET A 38 -13.36 4.06 7.27
CA MET A 38 -13.46 2.78 7.96
C MET A 38 -13.73 2.93 9.45
N LEU A 39 -13.02 3.84 10.11
CA LEU A 39 -13.14 4.04 11.54
C LEU A 39 -14.55 4.49 11.97
N PRO A 40 -15.18 5.52 11.38
CA PRO A 40 -16.57 5.87 11.71
C PRO A 40 -17.57 4.74 11.40
N MET A 41 -17.35 3.96 10.37
CA MET A 41 -18.18 2.78 10.07
C MET A 41 -18.07 1.74 11.21
N PHE A 42 -16.89 1.49 11.71
CA PHE A 42 -16.69 0.57 12.83
C PHE A 42 -17.30 1.12 14.12
N GLU A 43 -17.14 2.43 14.41
CA GLU A 43 -17.78 3.08 15.55
C GLU A 43 -19.31 2.96 15.52
N GLU A 44 -19.92 3.13 14.34
CA GLU A 44 -21.37 3.01 14.13
C GLU A 44 -21.89 1.59 14.34
N LEU A 45 -21.16 0.59 13.87
CA LEU A 45 -21.59 -0.82 13.81
C LEU A 45 -21.16 -1.61 15.06
N LEU A 46 -20.28 -1.08 15.91
CA LEU A 46 -19.80 -1.77 17.10
C LEU A 46 -20.88 -1.77 18.21
N PRO A 47 -21.28 -2.92 18.75
CA PRO A 47 -22.21 -2.96 19.86
C PRO A 47 -21.68 -2.19 21.08
N PRO A 48 -22.51 -1.38 21.76
CA PRO A 48 -22.10 -0.69 22.98
C PRO A 48 -21.83 -1.69 24.10
N ALA A 49 -20.83 -1.42 24.94
CA ALA A 49 -20.53 -2.20 26.13
C ALA A 49 -20.57 -1.33 27.38
N LYS A 50 -20.89 -1.97 28.53
CA LYS A 50 -20.98 -1.24 29.80
C LYS A 50 -19.59 -0.71 30.20
N GLY A 51 -19.52 0.60 30.39
CA GLY A 51 -18.28 1.27 30.78
C GLY A 51 -17.42 1.75 29.61
N ASP A 52 -17.96 1.72 28.38
CA ASP A 52 -17.26 2.29 27.22
C ASP A 52 -16.92 3.77 27.45
N ASP A 53 -15.67 4.08 27.16
CA ASP A 53 -15.21 5.45 26.93
C ASP A 53 -15.00 5.63 25.43
N ALA A 54 -15.67 6.58 24.83
CA ALA A 54 -15.68 6.79 23.38
C ALA A 54 -14.26 7.00 22.81
N ALA A 55 -13.38 7.71 23.54
CA ALA A 55 -12.01 7.94 23.08
C ALA A 55 -11.19 6.65 23.09
N SER A 56 -11.34 5.82 24.12
CA SER A 56 -10.66 4.52 24.24
C SER A 56 -11.15 3.53 23.18
N VAL A 57 -12.46 3.50 22.92
CA VAL A 57 -13.05 2.65 21.87
C VAL A 57 -12.52 3.06 20.48
N ARG A 58 -12.52 4.38 20.22
CA ARG A 58 -11.99 4.92 18.97
C ARG A 58 -10.51 4.58 18.76
N ALA A 59 -9.70 4.74 19.82
CA ALA A 59 -8.26 4.43 19.76
C ALA A 59 -8.03 2.94 19.49
N MET A 60 -8.78 2.04 20.16
CA MET A 60 -8.71 0.60 19.93
C MET A 60 -9.08 0.22 18.48
N LEU A 61 -10.16 0.78 17.95
CA LEU A 61 -10.59 0.50 16.58
C LEU A 61 -9.57 1.02 15.55
N LEU A 62 -9.02 2.21 15.78
CA LEU A 62 -7.99 2.77 14.92
C LEU A 62 -6.73 1.91 14.94
N ASP A 63 -6.31 1.42 16.11
CA ASP A 63 -5.16 0.51 16.24
C ASP A 63 -5.41 -0.80 15.48
N ASP A 64 -6.58 -1.42 15.64
CA ASP A 64 -6.97 -2.63 14.90
C ASP A 64 -6.94 -2.42 13.37
N ILE A 65 -7.39 -1.25 12.90
CA ILE A 65 -7.36 -0.87 11.48
C ILE A 65 -5.91 -0.73 11.00
N MET A 66 -5.11 0.03 11.73
CA MET A 66 -3.76 0.40 11.30
C MET A 66 -2.76 -0.74 11.42
N ILE A 67 -2.92 -1.64 12.39
CA ILE A 67 -2.04 -2.82 12.53
C ILE A 67 -2.16 -3.77 11.34
N LEU A 68 -3.28 -3.74 10.61
CA LEU A 68 -3.54 -4.56 9.43
C LEU A 68 -3.34 -3.79 8.11
N ASN A 69 -2.85 -2.55 8.17
CA ASN A 69 -2.52 -1.78 6.96
C ASN A 69 -1.51 -2.54 6.08
N GLY A 70 -1.74 -2.55 4.76
CA GLY A 70 -0.96 -3.34 3.79
C GLY A 70 -1.51 -4.75 3.53
N ARG A 71 -2.42 -5.27 4.38
CA ARG A 71 -3.17 -6.50 4.09
C ARG A 71 -4.40 -6.22 3.23
N GLN A 72 -4.98 -7.29 2.67
CA GLN A 72 -6.31 -7.21 2.05
C GLN A 72 -7.33 -6.69 3.07
N THR A 73 -8.21 -5.80 2.63
CA THR A 73 -9.25 -5.17 3.46
C THR A 73 -10.10 -6.16 4.26
N ILE A 74 -10.31 -7.37 3.74
CA ILE A 74 -11.08 -8.40 4.42
C ILE A 74 -10.53 -8.77 5.80
N PHE A 75 -9.21 -8.69 6.02
CA PHE A 75 -8.62 -9.00 7.32
C PHE A 75 -8.97 -7.95 8.39
N GLN A 76 -9.12 -6.69 8.01
CA GLN A 76 -9.63 -5.64 8.91
C GLN A 76 -11.09 -5.90 9.28
N MET A 77 -11.90 -6.41 8.33
CA MET A 77 -13.30 -6.77 8.58
C MET A 77 -13.43 -8.01 9.48
N MET A 78 -12.57 -9.01 9.29
CA MET A 78 -12.48 -10.17 10.20
C MET A 78 -12.14 -9.71 11.62
N LYS A 79 -11.16 -8.83 11.78
CA LYS A 79 -10.78 -8.26 13.08
C LYS A 79 -11.93 -7.49 13.71
N PHE A 80 -12.66 -6.73 12.94
CA PHE A 80 -13.86 -6.03 13.41
C PHE A 80 -14.97 -7.02 13.84
N ALA A 81 -15.21 -8.10 13.09
CA ALA A 81 -16.17 -9.14 13.46
C ALA A 81 -15.82 -9.81 14.80
N GLU A 82 -14.52 -10.01 15.08
CA GLU A 82 -14.04 -10.46 16.40
C GLU A 82 -14.46 -9.47 17.50
N ARG A 83 -14.24 -8.15 17.30
CA ARG A 83 -14.63 -7.11 18.27
C ARG A 83 -16.14 -7.08 18.54
N VAL A 84 -16.97 -7.26 17.50
CA VAL A 84 -18.43 -7.39 17.64
C VAL A 84 -18.78 -8.60 18.52
N THR A 85 -18.14 -9.73 18.30
CA THR A 85 -18.34 -10.96 19.08
C THR A 85 -17.89 -10.80 20.53
N GLU A 86 -16.72 -10.21 20.78
CA GLU A 86 -16.18 -9.93 22.12
C GLU A 86 -17.15 -9.08 22.96
N ARG A 87 -17.95 -8.23 22.30
CA ARG A 87 -18.97 -7.38 22.92
C ARG A 87 -20.35 -8.05 23.04
N GLY A 88 -20.44 -9.34 22.72
CA GLY A 88 -21.68 -10.13 22.80
C GLY A 88 -22.66 -9.85 21.67
N GLY A 89 -22.26 -9.14 20.62
CA GLY A 89 -23.04 -8.96 19.41
C GLY A 89 -22.96 -10.18 18.48
N GLN A 90 -23.84 -10.19 17.47
CA GLN A 90 -23.74 -11.12 16.35
C GLN A 90 -23.11 -10.41 15.18
N PRO A 91 -21.87 -10.77 14.77
CA PRO A 91 -21.21 -10.15 13.64
C PRO A 91 -21.90 -10.55 12.33
N LEU A 92 -21.86 -9.66 11.36
CA LEU A 92 -22.12 -9.99 9.97
C LEU A 92 -20.95 -10.81 9.38
N ASP A 93 -21.16 -11.38 8.19
CA ASP A 93 -20.04 -11.92 7.42
C ASP A 93 -19.01 -10.82 7.13
N PRO A 94 -17.70 -11.08 7.29
CA PRO A 94 -16.68 -10.09 6.97
C PRO A 94 -16.76 -9.48 5.56
N LEU A 95 -17.27 -10.23 4.57
CA LEU A 95 -17.53 -9.71 3.23
C LEU A 95 -18.64 -8.64 3.21
N GLU A 96 -19.66 -8.75 4.04
CA GLU A 96 -20.71 -7.74 4.15
C GLU A 96 -20.16 -6.42 4.69
N TYR A 97 -19.31 -6.48 5.72
CA TYR A 97 -18.59 -5.29 6.21
C TYR A 97 -17.68 -4.69 5.14
N LYS A 98 -16.96 -5.55 4.39
CA LYS A 98 -16.09 -5.12 3.29
C LYS A 98 -16.89 -4.39 2.22
N HIS A 99 -18.02 -4.92 1.78
CA HIS A 99 -18.88 -4.29 0.78
C HIS A 99 -19.42 -2.95 1.25
N GLU A 100 -19.85 -2.85 2.52
CA GLU A 100 -20.33 -1.58 3.08
C GLU A 100 -19.19 -0.55 3.15
N TYR A 101 -18.00 -0.95 3.58
CA TYR A 101 -16.83 -0.07 3.57
C TYR A 101 -16.49 0.42 2.16
N LEU A 102 -16.43 -0.48 1.19
CA LEU A 102 -16.14 -0.12 -0.21
C LEU A 102 -17.17 0.84 -0.77
N ARG A 103 -18.44 0.63 -0.48
CA ARG A 103 -19.52 1.54 -0.87
C ARG A 103 -19.33 2.95 -0.27
N ARG A 104 -18.96 3.06 1.01
CA ARG A 104 -18.68 4.36 1.67
C ARG A 104 -17.42 5.01 1.09
N LEU A 105 -16.39 4.22 0.86
CA LEU A 105 -15.15 4.72 0.27
C LEU A 105 -15.35 5.24 -1.16
N GLU A 106 -16.12 4.53 -1.98
CA GLU A 106 -16.46 4.98 -3.34
C GLU A 106 -17.13 6.36 -3.32
N VAL A 107 -18.08 6.61 -2.40
CA VAL A 107 -18.68 7.94 -2.23
C VAL A 107 -17.64 9.00 -1.88
N ARG A 108 -16.66 8.67 -1.00
CA ARG A 108 -15.60 9.62 -0.62
C ARG A 108 -14.69 9.97 -1.78
N ILE A 109 -14.29 8.99 -2.58
CA ILE A 109 -13.33 9.18 -3.67
C ILE A 109 -14.00 9.58 -5.00
N GLN A 110 -15.32 9.53 -5.09
CA GLN A 110 -16.08 9.73 -6.33
C GLN A 110 -15.65 11.00 -7.09
N SER A 111 -15.53 12.13 -6.38
CA SER A 111 -15.16 13.39 -7.02
C SER A 111 -13.75 13.36 -7.62
N ARG A 112 -12.80 12.63 -7.01
CA ARG A 112 -11.43 12.45 -7.50
C ARG A 112 -11.43 11.61 -8.78
N VAL A 113 -12.17 10.50 -8.75
CA VAL A 113 -12.32 9.57 -9.88
C VAL A 113 -13.02 10.26 -11.07
N GLU A 114 -14.11 10.99 -10.81
CA GLU A 114 -14.84 11.72 -11.86
C GLU A 114 -13.98 12.82 -12.51
N ARG A 115 -13.25 13.60 -11.71
CA ARG A 115 -12.35 14.64 -12.23
C ARG A 115 -11.25 14.06 -13.11
N LEU A 116 -10.65 12.93 -12.71
CA LEU A 116 -9.68 12.21 -13.53
C LEU A 116 -10.31 11.68 -14.82
N ALA A 117 -11.47 11.01 -14.72
CA ALA A 117 -12.14 10.42 -15.87
C ALA A 117 -12.59 11.46 -16.91
N ASN A 118 -12.96 12.67 -16.46
CA ASN A 118 -13.39 13.78 -17.32
C ASN A 118 -12.21 14.63 -17.83
N GLY A 119 -10.99 14.43 -17.33
CA GLY A 119 -9.85 15.28 -17.64
C GLY A 119 -9.88 16.65 -16.92
N ASP A 120 -10.66 16.77 -15.85
CA ASP A 120 -10.76 17.98 -15.02
C ASP A 120 -9.62 18.09 -13.99
N SER A 121 -8.82 17.06 -13.87
CA SER A 121 -7.60 16.99 -13.04
C SER A 121 -6.50 16.22 -13.75
N GLU A 122 -5.27 16.66 -13.54
CA GLU A 122 -4.10 15.93 -14.02
C GLU A 122 -3.81 14.72 -13.12
N PRO A 123 -3.44 13.55 -13.68
CA PRO A 123 -3.11 12.37 -12.89
C PRO A 123 -2.07 12.61 -11.79
N VAL A 124 -1.11 13.49 -12.02
CA VAL A 124 -0.05 13.82 -11.06
C VAL A 124 -0.58 14.40 -9.74
N GLU A 125 -1.78 14.98 -9.73
CA GLU A 125 -2.42 15.50 -8.51
C GLU A 125 -2.77 14.38 -7.51
N PHE A 126 -2.96 13.15 -8.01
CA PHE A 126 -3.32 11.97 -7.23
C PHE A 126 -2.24 10.88 -7.24
N LEU A 127 -1.02 11.24 -7.62
CA LEU A 127 0.15 10.40 -7.50
C LEU A 127 1.05 10.88 -6.36
N LEU A 128 1.69 9.95 -5.67
CA LEU A 128 2.75 10.30 -4.74
C LEU A 128 3.88 11.02 -5.50
N HIS A 129 4.37 12.09 -4.90
CA HIS A 129 5.33 12.98 -5.56
C HIS A 129 6.56 12.24 -6.09
N GLY A 130 6.85 12.43 -7.38
CA GLY A 130 7.99 11.81 -8.07
C GLY A 130 7.73 10.41 -8.62
N SER A 131 6.52 9.82 -8.45
CA SER A 131 6.20 8.47 -8.93
C SER A 131 6.51 8.26 -10.41
N ILE A 132 6.11 9.19 -11.27
CA ILE A 132 6.36 9.07 -12.72
C ILE A 132 7.87 9.07 -13.02
N ALA A 133 8.63 9.97 -12.40
CA ALA A 133 10.08 10.05 -12.61
C ALA A 133 10.79 8.75 -12.15
N LEU A 134 10.33 8.14 -11.06
CA LEU A 134 10.83 6.83 -10.62
C LEU A 134 10.50 5.75 -11.65
N LEU A 135 9.23 5.62 -12.05
CA LEU A 135 8.79 4.58 -12.96
C LEU A 135 9.47 4.69 -14.34
N ASP A 136 9.64 5.90 -14.87
CA ASP A 136 10.40 6.16 -16.09
C ASP A 136 11.86 5.69 -15.96
N ASN A 137 12.53 6.08 -14.86
CA ASN A 137 13.90 5.68 -14.58
C ASN A 137 14.09 4.17 -14.51
N LEU A 138 13.17 3.47 -13.84
CA LEU A 138 13.21 2.00 -13.74
C LEU A 138 12.97 1.31 -15.10
N ARG A 139 12.05 1.84 -15.90
CA ARG A 139 11.78 1.35 -17.26
C ARG A 139 12.98 1.58 -18.21
N GLU A 140 13.63 2.73 -18.14
CA GLU A 140 14.84 3.03 -18.90
C GLU A 140 16.00 2.06 -18.59
N ARG A 141 16.06 1.55 -17.35
CA ARG A 141 17.01 0.51 -16.94
C ARG A 141 16.60 -0.90 -17.38
N GLY A 142 15.41 -1.05 -17.95
CA GLY A 142 14.90 -2.35 -18.42
C GLY A 142 14.35 -3.23 -17.30
N TRP A 143 14.02 -2.67 -16.14
CA TRP A 143 13.46 -3.44 -15.04
C TRP A 143 11.98 -3.76 -15.27
N ASN A 144 11.56 -4.95 -14.85
CA ASN A 144 10.18 -5.41 -14.93
C ASN A 144 9.39 -4.90 -13.73
N LEU A 145 8.30 -4.17 -14.00
CA LEU A 145 7.48 -3.57 -12.95
C LEU A 145 6.18 -4.36 -12.76
N TYR A 146 5.80 -4.55 -11.50
CA TYR A 146 4.61 -5.28 -11.06
C TYR A 146 3.87 -4.43 -10.03
N LEU A 147 2.55 -4.45 -10.08
CA LEU A 147 1.68 -3.78 -9.11
C LEU A 147 0.92 -4.85 -8.31
N ALA A 148 1.01 -4.83 -6.98
CA ALA A 148 0.35 -5.79 -6.10
C ALA A 148 -0.31 -5.08 -4.91
N SER A 149 -1.64 -4.95 -4.92
CA SER A 149 -2.42 -4.21 -3.94
C SER A 149 -3.32 -5.09 -3.07
N GLY A 150 -3.53 -4.68 -1.82
CA GLY A 150 -4.57 -5.23 -0.95
C GLY A 150 -5.99 -4.80 -1.32
N THR A 151 -6.14 -3.82 -2.21
CA THR A 151 -7.40 -3.39 -2.82
C THR A 151 -7.85 -4.38 -3.89
N ASP A 152 -9.17 -4.52 -4.08
CA ASP A 152 -9.74 -5.46 -5.06
C ASP A 152 -9.28 -5.12 -6.48
N GLU A 153 -8.88 -6.13 -7.21
CA GLU A 153 -8.21 -6.02 -8.52
C GLU A 153 -8.96 -5.15 -9.54
N PRO A 154 -10.31 -5.22 -9.68
CA PRO A 154 -11.02 -4.35 -10.62
C PRO A 154 -10.85 -2.86 -10.32
N PHE A 155 -10.79 -2.48 -9.03
CA PHE A 155 -10.58 -1.09 -8.63
C PHE A 155 -9.13 -0.66 -8.90
N VAL A 156 -8.16 -1.49 -8.54
CA VAL A 156 -6.74 -1.18 -8.79
C VAL A 156 -6.48 -0.97 -10.27
N LYS A 157 -6.99 -1.85 -11.14
CA LYS A 157 -6.86 -1.72 -12.60
C LYS A 157 -7.48 -0.42 -13.12
N ARG A 158 -8.73 -0.12 -12.72
CA ARG A 158 -9.43 1.11 -13.10
C ARG A 158 -8.66 2.36 -12.67
N GLU A 159 -8.23 2.40 -11.42
CA GLU A 159 -7.53 3.56 -10.86
C GLU A 159 -6.12 3.72 -11.44
N ALA A 160 -5.41 2.63 -11.68
CA ALA A 160 -4.10 2.66 -12.37
C ALA A 160 -4.21 3.22 -13.80
N GLU A 161 -5.27 2.86 -14.55
CA GLU A 161 -5.53 3.42 -15.86
C GLU A 161 -5.85 4.92 -15.80
N LEU A 162 -6.71 5.36 -14.87
CA LEU A 162 -7.01 6.78 -14.66
C LEU A 162 -5.78 7.62 -14.32
N LEU A 163 -4.83 7.03 -13.60
CA LEU A 163 -3.55 7.65 -13.24
C LEU A 163 -2.49 7.57 -14.35
N GLY A 164 -2.80 6.94 -15.49
CA GLY A 164 -1.85 6.74 -16.60
C GLY A 164 -0.71 5.76 -16.26
N LEU A 165 -0.91 4.91 -15.26
CA LEU A 165 0.09 3.95 -14.80
C LEU A 165 0.07 2.63 -15.60
N GLY A 166 -1.01 2.32 -16.34
CA GLY A 166 -1.15 1.09 -17.13
C GLY A 166 0.06 0.82 -18.03
N ARG A 167 0.60 1.86 -18.66
CA ARG A 167 1.78 1.77 -19.54
C ARG A 167 3.07 1.24 -18.86
N TYR A 168 3.15 1.28 -17.53
CA TYR A 168 4.32 0.79 -16.77
C TYR A 168 4.18 -0.67 -16.37
N PHE A 169 2.95 -1.11 -16.12
CA PHE A 169 2.67 -2.43 -15.53
C PHE A 169 2.09 -3.42 -16.53
N ASP A 170 1.50 -2.97 -17.64
CA ASP A 170 0.81 -3.82 -18.61
C ASP A 170 -0.21 -4.76 -17.89
N GLU A 171 -0.16 -6.06 -18.17
CA GLU A 171 -1.01 -7.08 -17.51
C GLU A 171 -0.54 -7.46 -16.08
N ARG A 172 0.54 -6.87 -15.60
CA ARG A 172 1.17 -7.21 -14.30
C ARG A 172 0.61 -6.41 -13.14
N VAL A 173 -0.72 -6.28 -13.11
CA VAL A 173 -1.50 -5.63 -12.05
C VAL A 173 -2.30 -6.70 -11.31
N TYR A 174 -2.02 -6.86 -10.03
CA TYR A 174 -2.62 -7.86 -9.16
C TYR A 174 -3.31 -7.17 -7.98
N GLY A 175 -4.52 -7.62 -7.66
CA GLY A 175 -5.30 -7.10 -6.53
C GLY A 175 -6.03 -8.20 -5.79
N ALA A 176 -6.63 -7.84 -4.65
CA ALA A 176 -7.41 -8.77 -3.86
C ALA A 176 -8.57 -9.34 -4.67
N GLN A 177 -8.96 -10.57 -4.32
CA GLN A 177 -10.09 -11.30 -4.89
C GLN A 177 -11.15 -11.53 -3.80
N ASP A 178 -12.40 -11.85 -4.18
CA ASP A 178 -13.44 -12.22 -3.23
C ASP A 178 -13.06 -13.49 -2.46
N ASP A 179 -12.46 -14.45 -3.15
CA ASP A 179 -11.75 -15.54 -2.49
C ASP A 179 -10.39 -15.03 -2.00
N TYR A 180 -10.36 -14.52 -0.77
CA TYR A 180 -9.16 -13.93 -0.17
C TYR A 180 -7.99 -14.92 0.00
N MET A 181 -8.24 -16.22 -0.08
CA MET A 181 -7.20 -17.27 -0.04
C MET A 181 -6.48 -17.42 -1.38
N SER A 182 -7.10 -16.99 -2.49
CA SER A 182 -6.54 -17.11 -3.83
C SER A 182 -5.51 -16.03 -4.18
N PHE A 183 -5.39 -14.99 -3.35
CA PHE A 183 -4.47 -13.88 -3.56
C PHE A 183 -3.73 -13.51 -2.28
N SER A 184 -2.42 -13.23 -2.41
CA SER A 184 -1.63 -12.47 -1.44
C SER A 184 -0.42 -11.84 -2.14
N LYS A 185 0.11 -10.74 -1.59
CA LYS A 185 1.38 -10.15 -2.08
C LYS A 185 2.53 -11.15 -2.05
N LYS A 186 2.56 -12.03 -1.06
CA LYS A 186 3.53 -13.14 -0.98
C LYS A 186 3.44 -14.07 -2.18
N GLN A 187 2.23 -14.52 -2.54
CA GLN A 187 2.02 -15.39 -3.70
C GLN A 187 2.44 -14.70 -5.01
N VAL A 188 2.22 -13.39 -5.13
CA VAL A 188 2.67 -12.61 -6.30
C VAL A 188 4.21 -12.60 -6.38
N ILE A 189 4.89 -12.32 -5.27
CA ILE A 189 6.37 -12.35 -5.20
C ILE A 189 6.91 -13.74 -5.55
N GLU A 190 6.41 -14.78 -4.90
CA GLU A 190 6.82 -16.17 -5.16
C GLU A 190 6.59 -16.58 -6.62
N ARG A 191 5.48 -16.12 -7.21
CA ARG A 191 5.17 -16.33 -8.62
C ARG A 191 6.18 -15.64 -9.54
N ILE A 192 6.51 -14.37 -9.27
CA ILE A 192 7.48 -13.60 -10.05
C ILE A 192 8.84 -14.30 -10.04
N LEU A 193 9.35 -14.69 -8.87
CA LEU A 193 10.63 -15.38 -8.76
C LEU A 193 10.65 -16.70 -9.53
N ARG A 194 9.60 -17.51 -9.36
CA ARG A 194 9.48 -18.82 -10.03
C ARG A 194 9.34 -18.69 -11.54
N GLU A 195 8.48 -17.77 -12.05
CA GLU A 195 8.20 -17.65 -13.49
C GLU A 195 9.39 -17.03 -14.26
N ASN A 196 10.22 -16.26 -13.58
CA ASN A 196 11.42 -15.67 -14.18
C ASN A 196 12.70 -16.44 -13.84
N GLU A 197 12.61 -17.53 -13.09
CA GLU A 197 13.75 -18.37 -12.69
C GLU A 197 14.88 -17.56 -12.01
N VAL A 198 14.49 -16.63 -11.10
CA VAL A 198 15.41 -15.73 -10.38
C VAL A 198 15.32 -15.89 -8.88
N GLU A 199 16.40 -15.55 -8.20
CA GLU A 199 16.48 -15.49 -6.74
C GLU A 199 16.09 -14.10 -6.21
N GLY A 200 15.88 -13.99 -4.90
CA GLY A 200 15.44 -12.77 -4.27
C GLY A 200 16.38 -11.57 -4.42
N ASP A 201 17.68 -11.79 -4.60
CA ASP A 201 18.67 -10.72 -4.83
C ASP A 201 18.42 -9.88 -6.09
N ARG A 202 17.50 -10.33 -6.97
CA ARG A 202 17.02 -9.62 -8.15
C ARG A 202 15.69 -8.89 -7.94
N LEU A 203 15.14 -8.97 -6.73
CA LEU A 203 13.85 -8.40 -6.37
C LEU A 203 14.04 -7.11 -5.57
N LEU A 204 13.30 -6.07 -5.97
CA LEU A 204 13.04 -4.88 -5.18
C LEU A 204 11.55 -4.84 -4.84
N VAL A 205 11.23 -4.56 -3.59
CA VAL A 205 9.84 -4.31 -3.17
C VAL A 205 9.72 -2.88 -2.66
N VAL A 206 8.67 -2.19 -3.06
CA VAL A 206 8.40 -0.79 -2.72
C VAL A 206 6.97 -0.68 -2.19
N GLY A 207 6.81 -0.19 -0.97
CA GLY A 207 5.47 -0.05 -0.38
C GLY A 207 5.42 0.72 0.93
N ASP A 208 4.20 1.10 1.32
CA ASP A 208 3.91 1.81 2.56
C ASP A 208 3.32 0.91 3.67
N GLY A 209 3.04 -0.36 3.36
CA GLY A 209 2.57 -1.37 4.31
C GLY A 209 3.70 -2.29 4.78
N TYR A 210 3.53 -2.89 5.94
CA TYR A 210 4.51 -3.84 6.49
C TYR A 210 4.55 -5.17 5.72
N VAL A 211 3.43 -5.57 5.12
CA VAL A 211 3.26 -6.88 4.48
C VAL A 211 4.19 -7.08 3.29
N GLU A 212 4.27 -6.08 2.42
CA GLU A 212 5.16 -6.13 1.26
C GLU A 212 6.63 -6.07 1.68
N ILE A 213 6.97 -5.26 2.70
CA ILE A 213 8.33 -5.18 3.23
C ILE A 213 8.77 -6.54 3.78
N GLU A 214 7.97 -7.14 4.68
CA GLU A 214 8.26 -8.48 5.23
C GLU A 214 8.38 -9.53 4.12
N ASN A 215 7.42 -9.58 3.19
CA ASN A 215 7.44 -10.57 2.11
C ASN A 215 8.64 -10.38 1.17
N GLY A 216 9.03 -9.14 0.89
CA GLY A 216 10.23 -8.84 0.12
C GLY A 216 11.50 -9.31 0.81
N LYS A 217 11.63 -9.04 2.12
CA LYS A 217 12.77 -9.49 2.94
C LYS A 217 12.79 -11.01 3.10
N ASP A 218 11.66 -11.65 3.34
CA ASP A 218 11.55 -13.11 3.43
C ASP A 218 11.96 -13.80 2.11
N ALA A 219 11.71 -13.15 0.99
CA ALA A 219 12.13 -13.62 -0.34
C ALA A 219 13.62 -13.37 -0.64
N GLY A 220 14.35 -12.69 0.24
CA GLY A 220 15.76 -12.31 0.04
C GLY A 220 15.95 -11.06 -0.81
N GLY A 221 14.89 -10.29 -1.03
CA GLY A 221 14.88 -9.04 -1.79
C GLY A 221 15.32 -7.82 -0.98
N LEU A 222 15.46 -6.71 -1.69
CA LEU A 222 15.65 -5.39 -1.11
C LEU A 222 14.28 -4.72 -0.94
N ALA A 223 14.08 -4.02 0.17
CA ALA A 223 12.81 -3.39 0.51
C ALA A 223 12.96 -1.87 0.71
N VAL A 224 12.26 -1.09 -0.10
CA VAL A 224 12.11 0.37 0.04
C VAL A 224 10.75 0.67 0.66
N ALA A 225 10.78 1.21 1.86
CA ALA A 225 9.60 1.65 2.58
C ALA A 225 9.23 3.09 2.21
N VAL A 226 7.96 3.31 1.90
CA VAL A 226 7.41 4.62 1.59
C VAL A 226 6.64 5.12 2.81
N ALA A 227 7.30 5.94 3.61
CA ALA A 227 6.69 6.55 4.80
C ALA A 227 6.15 7.96 4.47
N SER A 228 5.22 8.02 3.52
CA SER A 228 4.66 9.26 3.01
C SER A 228 3.66 9.90 3.97
N ASP A 229 3.78 11.21 4.18
CA ASP A 229 2.69 12.05 4.69
C ASP A 229 1.76 12.38 3.50
N GLU A 230 0.76 11.55 3.28
CA GLU A 230 -0.13 11.61 2.10
C GLU A 230 -0.91 12.94 2.04
N ALA A 231 -1.33 13.45 3.21
CA ALA A 231 -2.07 14.72 3.32
C ALA A 231 -1.22 15.94 2.92
N ASN A 232 0.11 15.82 3.06
CA ASN A 232 1.08 16.85 2.72
C ASN A 232 2.02 16.40 1.58
N ASN A 233 1.47 15.70 0.60
CA ASN A 233 2.20 15.18 -0.55
C ASN A 233 3.10 16.25 -1.21
N GLY A 234 4.33 15.88 -1.51
CA GLY A 234 5.31 16.77 -2.12
C GLY A 234 6.07 17.68 -1.15
N LEU A 235 5.78 17.69 0.16
CA LEU A 235 6.59 18.39 1.15
C LEU A 235 7.85 17.63 1.59
N GLY A 236 7.94 16.33 1.29
CA GLY A 236 9.06 15.46 1.67
C GLY A 236 9.17 15.27 3.17
N GLN A 237 8.05 15.14 3.83
CA GLN A 237 7.97 14.85 5.25
C GLN A 237 7.63 13.37 5.45
N PHE A 238 8.25 12.76 6.46
CA PHE A 238 7.88 11.42 6.87
C PHE A 238 6.59 11.44 7.67
N ASP A 239 5.73 10.46 7.44
CA ASP A 239 4.84 9.95 8.46
C ASP A 239 5.68 9.11 9.43
N GLU A 240 5.92 9.65 10.63
CA GLU A 240 6.79 9.02 11.63
C GLU A 240 6.25 7.67 12.13
N TRP A 241 4.93 7.47 12.14
CA TRP A 241 4.34 6.19 12.52
C TRP A 241 4.65 5.12 11.45
N LYS A 242 4.41 5.42 10.16
CA LYS A 242 4.79 4.54 9.04
C LYS A 242 6.30 4.25 9.08
N ARG A 243 7.11 5.29 9.17
CA ARG A 243 8.58 5.18 9.21
C ARG A 243 9.06 4.20 10.27
N ASN A 244 8.66 4.41 11.53
CA ASN A 244 9.10 3.58 12.65
C ASN A 244 8.63 2.12 12.50
N ARG A 245 7.41 1.93 12.03
CA ARG A 245 6.85 0.60 11.79
C ARG A 245 7.61 -0.15 10.69
N LEU A 246 7.88 0.51 9.57
CA LEU A 246 8.50 -0.12 8.40
C LEU A 246 9.98 -0.43 8.63
N LEU A 247 10.70 0.41 9.37
CA LEU A 247 12.03 0.09 9.88
C LEU A 247 11.99 -1.13 10.82
N GLY A 248 10.98 -1.19 11.69
CA GLY A 248 10.82 -2.31 12.64
C GLY A 248 10.58 -3.67 11.98
N VAL A 249 10.08 -3.71 10.75
CA VAL A 249 9.87 -4.95 9.99
C VAL A 249 10.97 -5.22 8.94
N GLY A 250 12.06 -4.46 8.98
CA GLY A 250 13.27 -4.75 8.23
C GLY A 250 13.42 -4.05 6.89
N ALA A 251 12.75 -2.90 6.69
CA ALA A 251 13.01 -2.07 5.51
C ALA A 251 14.51 -1.72 5.40
N ASP A 252 15.06 -1.81 4.20
CA ASP A 252 16.46 -1.45 3.93
C ASP A 252 16.63 0.06 3.73
N ILE A 253 15.64 0.69 3.11
CA ILE A 253 15.61 2.11 2.82
C ILE A 253 14.22 2.66 3.18
N VAL A 254 14.17 3.86 3.76
CA VAL A 254 12.90 4.57 4.02
C VAL A 254 12.95 5.94 3.34
N ILE A 255 11.88 6.25 2.62
CA ILE A 255 11.71 7.51 1.89
C ILE A 255 10.33 8.12 2.17
N PRO A 256 10.20 9.47 2.14
CA PRO A 256 8.90 10.13 2.26
C PRO A 256 8.14 10.22 0.93
N ASP A 257 8.87 10.28 -0.18
CA ASP A 257 8.37 10.33 -1.55
C ASP A 257 9.52 10.05 -2.54
N TYR A 258 9.25 10.13 -3.84
CA TYR A 258 10.21 9.79 -4.90
C TYR A 258 10.94 11.00 -5.51
N ARG A 259 11.05 12.13 -4.79
CA ARG A 259 11.72 13.36 -5.31
C ARG A 259 13.15 13.13 -5.78
N ASP A 260 13.87 12.21 -5.16
CA ASP A 260 15.26 11.86 -5.46
C ASP A 260 15.36 10.50 -6.18
N ALA A 261 14.37 10.16 -7.01
CA ALA A 261 14.23 8.85 -7.64
C ALA A 261 15.51 8.34 -8.34
N ALA A 262 16.18 9.20 -9.12
CA ALA A 262 17.41 8.81 -9.82
C ALA A 262 18.54 8.44 -8.85
N VAL A 263 18.74 9.27 -7.81
CA VAL A 263 19.75 9.01 -6.77
C VAL A 263 19.42 7.75 -5.97
N LEU A 264 18.14 7.55 -5.63
CA LEU A 264 17.69 6.36 -4.94
C LEU A 264 18.06 5.09 -5.73
N VAL A 265 17.76 5.07 -7.03
CA VAL A 265 18.04 3.90 -7.88
C VAL A 265 19.54 3.69 -8.06
N ASP A 266 20.35 4.75 -8.21
CA ASP A 266 21.81 4.64 -8.28
C ASP A 266 22.39 4.03 -7.01
N VAL A 267 21.91 4.46 -5.83
CA VAL A 267 22.35 3.90 -4.55
C VAL A 267 21.93 2.43 -4.39
N ILE A 268 20.72 2.06 -4.82
CA ILE A 268 20.28 0.67 -4.84
C ILE A 268 21.22 -0.20 -5.66
N GLU A 269 21.71 0.30 -6.80
CA GLU A 269 22.65 -0.40 -7.68
C GLU A 269 24.12 -0.27 -7.22
N GLY A 270 24.42 0.46 -6.15
CA GLY A 270 25.79 0.66 -5.66
C GLY A 270 26.65 1.60 -6.53
N LYS A 271 26.02 2.58 -7.18
CA LYS A 271 26.65 3.61 -8.03
C LYS A 271 26.82 4.92 -7.30
#